data_adbf04646b3ac29d571e93bd538d9969
#
_entry.id   adbf04646b3ac29d571e93bd538d9969
#
_cell.length_a   1.000
_cell.length_b   1.000
_cell.length_c   1.000
_cell.angle_alpha   90.00
_cell.angle_beta   90.00
_cell.angle_gamma   90.00
#
_symmetry.space_group_name_H-M   'P 1'
#
loop_
_entity.id
_entity.type
_entity.pdbx_description
1 polymer ?
#
loop_
_entity_poly.entity_id
_entity_poly.type
_entity_poly.pdbx_seq_one_letter_code
_entity_poly.pdbx_strand_id
1 'polypeptide(L)'
;MPERTRGFAHRIDVAIEPEYVWRALTTTASLRLWCSPAAEINPRPGGVFRANVDRITKLEAHIDVFVPERRLRLIYMPCPTLPSADSALVDDFIIEGADGMTILRLLGSGIPGDPAWDAPFMRLRVSWERAMTRLKDLLDGQRSKGASP
;
A
#
# COMPACT_ATOMS: atom_id res chain seq x y z
N MET A 1 2.99 27.36 13.23
CA MET A 1 3.40 26.05 13.74
C MET A 1 3.11 24.99 12.70
N PRO A 2 4.08 24.15 12.37
CA PRO A 2 3.77 23.04 11.48
C PRO A 2 2.74 22.12 12.15
N GLU A 3 1.80 21.65 11.35
CA GLU A 3 0.80 20.70 11.79
C GLU A 3 1.50 19.40 12.21
N ARG A 4 1.09 18.82 13.33
CA ARG A 4 1.58 17.51 13.72
C ARG A 4 0.94 16.46 12.83
N THR A 5 1.76 15.55 12.34
CA THR A 5 1.29 14.42 11.54
C THR A 5 1.60 13.11 12.27
N ARG A 6 0.87 12.09 11.89
CA ARG A 6 1.03 10.72 12.40
C ARG A 6 1.10 9.76 11.22
N GLY A 7 1.55 8.57 11.48
CA GLY A 7 1.68 7.55 10.48
C GLY A 7 1.44 6.17 11.06
N PHE A 8 1.58 5.17 10.21
CA PHE A 8 1.52 3.77 10.63
C PHE A 8 2.60 2.98 9.88
N ALA A 9 2.92 1.82 10.42
CA ALA A 9 3.88 0.91 9.81
C ALA A 9 3.33 -0.51 9.86
N HIS A 10 3.39 -1.21 8.74
CA HIS A 10 3.03 -2.62 8.64
C HIS A 10 4.19 -3.37 7.98
N ARG A 11 4.34 -4.63 8.35
CA ARG A 11 5.40 -5.48 7.80
C ARG A 11 4.86 -6.89 7.57
N ILE A 12 5.23 -7.46 6.41
CA ILE A 12 5.05 -8.89 6.18
C ILE A 12 6.39 -9.48 5.72
N ASP A 13 6.64 -10.72 6.13
CA ASP A 13 7.78 -11.51 5.70
C ASP A 13 7.25 -12.68 4.89
N VAL A 14 7.76 -12.85 3.69
CA VAL A 14 7.30 -13.90 2.77
C VAL A 14 8.49 -14.67 2.21
N ALA A 15 8.34 -15.98 2.10
CA ALA A 15 9.38 -16.86 1.56
C ALA A 15 9.25 -16.98 0.04
N ILE A 16 9.38 -15.83 -0.64
CA ILE A 16 9.29 -15.72 -2.10
C ILE A 16 10.21 -14.59 -2.56
N GLU A 17 10.67 -14.64 -3.82
CA GLU A 17 11.57 -13.63 -4.37
C GLU A 17 10.92 -12.25 -4.51
N PRO A 18 11.72 -11.16 -4.41
CA PRO A 18 11.19 -9.79 -4.52
C PRO A 18 10.40 -9.50 -5.79
N GLU A 19 10.73 -10.14 -6.90
CA GLU A 19 10.03 -9.92 -8.17
C GLU A 19 8.54 -10.24 -8.07
N TYR A 20 8.17 -11.27 -7.31
CA TYR A 20 6.76 -11.65 -7.13
C TYR A 20 6.02 -10.67 -6.23
N VAL A 21 6.70 -10.16 -5.21
CA VAL A 21 6.15 -9.11 -4.35
C VAL A 21 5.92 -7.84 -5.15
N TRP A 22 6.90 -7.45 -5.96
CA TRP A 22 6.81 -6.29 -6.84
C TRP A 22 5.64 -6.42 -7.82
N ARG A 23 5.51 -7.58 -8.45
CA ARG A 23 4.42 -7.85 -9.38
C ARG A 23 3.05 -7.74 -8.70
N ALA A 24 2.94 -8.23 -7.46
CA ALA A 24 1.70 -8.13 -6.69
C ALA A 24 1.34 -6.68 -6.35
N LEU A 25 2.33 -5.80 -6.18
CA LEU A 25 2.10 -4.37 -5.92
C LEU A 25 1.78 -3.58 -7.18
N THR A 26 2.21 -4.05 -8.35
CA THR A 26 2.23 -3.23 -9.57
C THR A 26 1.37 -3.78 -10.70
N THR A 27 0.53 -4.76 -10.44
CA THR A 27 -0.44 -5.24 -11.44
C THR A 27 -1.86 -5.06 -10.92
N THR A 28 -2.74 -4.56 -11.80
CA THR A 28 -4.14 -4.35 -11.46
C THR A 28 -4.83 -5.64 -11.03
N ALA A 29 -4.58 -6.74 -11.76
CA ALA A 29 -5.17 -8.03 -11.44
C ALA A 29 -4.82 -8.50 -10.03
N SER A 30 -3.56 -8.38 -9.63
CA SER A 30 -3.12 -8.75 -8.29
C SER A 30 -3.68 -7.82 -7.21
N LEU A 31 -3.66 -6.51 -7.44
CA LEU A 31 -4.20 -5.53 -6.50
C LEU A 31 -5.67 -5.79 -6.20
N ARG A 32 -6.44 -6.24 -7.17
CA ARG A 32 -7.86 -6.57 -6.97
C ARG A 32 -8.06 -7.79 -6.08
N LEU A 33 -7.06 -8.64 -5.96
CA LEU A 33 -7.13 -9.81 -5.09
C LEU A 33 -6.81 -9.51 -3.63
N TRP A 34 -5.89 -8.58 -3.37
CA TRP A 34 -5.45 -8.36 -2.00
C TRP A 34 -5.72 -6.94 -1.48
N CYS A 35 -5.72 -5.94 -2.34
CA CYS A 35 -5.86 -4.55 -1.93
C CYS A 35 -7.34 -4.14 -1.90
N SER A 36 -7.97 -4.05 -3.05
CA SER A 36 -9.39 -3.74 -3.15
C SER A 36 -9.93 -4.20 -4.49
N PRO A 37 -11.21 -4.65 -4.57
CA PRO A 37 -11.80 -5.12 -5.83
C PRO A 37 -11.85 -4.07 -6.94
N ALA A 38 -11.81 -2.79 -6.57
CA ALA A 38 -11.82 -1.68 -7.53
C ALA A 38 -10.44 -1.07 -7.76
N ALA A 39 -9.36 -1.73 -7.28
CA ALA A 39 -8.02 -1.21 -7.43
C ALA A 39 -7.57 -1.14 -8.89
N GLU A 40 -6.81 -0.09 -9.21
CA GLU A 40 -6.21 0.08 -10.53
C GLU A 40 -4.82 0.69 -10.34
N ILE A 41 -3.89 0.33 -11.22
CA ILE A 41 -2.56 0.92 -11.24
C ILE A 41 -2.06 1.04 -12.68
N ASN A 42 -1.43 2.18 -12.97
CA ASN A 42 -0.63 2.36 -14.17
C ASN A 42 0.84 2.33 -13.71
N PRO A 43 1.55 1.18 -13.84
CA PRO A 43 2.82 0.95 -13.18
C PRO A 43 3.99 1.64 -13.86
N ARG A 44 4.13 2.92 -13.64
CA ARG A 44 5.23 3.75 -14.16
C ARG A 44 5.40 4.98 -13.27
N PRO A 45 6.56 5.66 -13.31
CA PRO A 45 6.72 6.94 -12.63
C PRO A 45 5.62 7.93 -13.07
N GLY A 46 4.99 8.58 -12.12
CA GLY A 46 3.87 9.49 -12.37
C GLY A 46 2.54 8.83 -12.71
N GLY A 47 2.50 7.50 -12.78
CA GLY A 47 1.27 6.78 -13.07
C GLY A 47 0.24 6.89 -11.95
N VAL A 48 -1.00 6.53 -12.24
CA VAL A 48 -2.13 6.62 -11.30
C VAL A 48 -2.29 5.30 -10.55
N PHE A 49 -2.61 5.41 -9.26
CA PHE A 49 -3.02 4.31 -8.40
C PHE A 49 -4.39 4.66 -7.79
N ARG A 50 -5.33 3.72 -7.82
CA ARG A 50 -6.66 3.87 -7.21
C ARG A 50 -6.98 2.66 -6.37
N ALA A 51 -7.58 2.90 -5.19
CA ALA A 51 -8.06 1.83 -4.32
C ALA A 51 -9.15 2.36 -3.39
N ASN A 52 -10.05 1.47 -2.98
CA ASN A 52 -11.06 1.79 -1.98
C ASN A 52 -10.58 1.29 -0.61
N VAL A 53 -10.61 2.16 0.39
CA VAL A 53 -10.30 1.79 1.77
C VAL A 53 -11.52 1.13 2.42
N ASP A 54 -12.69 1.68 2.13
CA ASP A 54 -13.98 1.16 2.56
C ASP A 54 -15.04 1.49 1.50
N ARG A 55 -16.32 1.35 1.82
CA ARG A 55 -17.41 1.57 0.85
C ARG A 55 -17.49 2.99 0.33
N ILE A 56 -17.03 3.97 1.11
CA ILE A 56 -17.20 5.40 0.78
C ILE A 56 -15.86 6.09 0.50
N THR A 57 -14.74 5.52 0.91
CA THR A 57 -13.44 6.18 0.79
C THR A 57 -12.69 5.62 -0.41
N LYS A 58 -12.70 6.39 -1.48
CA LYS A 58 -11.99 6.08 -2.73
C LYS A 58 -10.73 6.91 -2.78
N LEU A 59 -9.58 6.25 -2.75
CA LEU A 59 -8.29 6.92 -2.79
C LEU A 59 -7.73 6.93 -4.20
N GLU A 60 -7.13 8.06 -4.57
CA GLU A 60 -6.39 8.21 -5.81
C GLU A 60 -5.03 8.79 -5.49
N ALA A 61 -3.99 8.21 -6.06
CA ALA A 61 -2.62 8.64 -5.85
C ALA A 61 -1.87 8.68 -7.18
N HIS A 62 -0.75 9.39 -7.18
CA HIS A 62 0.24 9.25 -8.25
C HIS A 62 1.49 8.56 -7.69
N ILE A 63 2.20 7.87 -8.57
CA ILE A 63 3.43 7.17 -8.20
C ILE A 63 4.58 8.18 -8.22
N ASP A 64 5.11 8.47 -7.04
CA ASP A 64 6.21 9.42 -6.84
C ASP A 64 7.57 8.74 -6.96
N VAL A 65 7.70 7.53 -6.41
CA VAL A 65 8.92 6.73 -6.51
C VAL A 65 8.54 5.37 -7.09
N PHE A 66 9.28 4.96 -8.11
CA PHE A 66 9.07 3.69 -8.80
C PHE A 66 10.43 3.07 -9.07
N VAL A 67 10.90 2.24 -8.13
CA VAL A 67 12.15 1.49 -8.26
C VAL A 67 11.82 0.00 -8.23
N PRO A 68 11.82 -0.67 -9.39
CA PRO A 68 11.40 -2.08 -9.48
C PRO A 68 12.08 -2.97 -8.43
N GLU A 69 11.25 -3.78 -7.76
CA GLU A 69 11.63 -4.73 -6.73
C GLU A 69 12.22 -4.10 -5.46
N ARG A 70 12.16 -2.76 -5.32
CA ARG A 70 12.71 -2.07 -4.16
C ARG A 70 11.77 -1.09 -3.49
N ARG A 71 11.09 -0.24 -4.28
CA ARG A 71 10.32 0.84 -3.66
C ARG A 71 9.19 1.35 -4.55
N LEU A 72 8.03 1.52 -3.94
CA LEU A 72 6.87 2.15 -4.56
C LEU A 72 6.32 3.17 -3.58
N ARG A 73 6.39 4.47 -3.93
CA ARG A 73 5.80 5.52 -3.11
C ARG A 73 4.61 6.13 -3.82
N LEU A 74 3.51 6.21 -3.08
CA LEU A 74 2.24 6.78 -3.53
C LEU A 74 1.98 8.07 -2.78
N ILE A 75 1.68 9.15 -3.53
CA ILE A 75 1.26 10.43 -2.96
C ILE A 75 -0.21 10.62 -3.33
N TYR A 76 -1.07 10.73 -2.32
CA TYR A 76 -2.51 10.76 -2.53
C TYR A 76 -3.04 12.15 -2.85
N MET A 77 -4.03 12.19 -3.74
CA MET A 77 -4.81 13.37 -4.04
C MET A 77 -5.81 13.61 -2.90
N PRO A 78 -6.28 14.86 -2.67
CA PRO A 78 -7.34 15.11 -1.70
C PRO A 78 -8.55 14.23 -1.98
N CYS A 79 -9.13 13.66 -0.92
CA CYS A 79 -10.29 12.77 -1.01
C CYS A 79 -11.52 13.48 -0.43
N PRO A 80 -12.63 13.60 -1.19
CA PRO A 80 -13.81 14.34 -0.74
C PRO A 80 -14.46 13.78 0.55
N THR A 81 -14.27 12.49 0.83
CA THR A 81 -14.83 11.83 2.01
C THR A 81 -13.90 11.84 3.22
N LEU A 82 -12.72 12.43 3.07
CA LEU A 82 -11.77 12.64 4.18
C LEU A 82 -11.72 14.13 4.54
N PRO A 83 -11.38 14.46 5.81
CA PRO A 83 -11.18 15.85 6.19
C PRO A 83 -10.07 16.49 5.36
N SER A 84 -10.04 17.82 5.29
CA SER A 84 -8.97 18.53 4.61
C SER A 84 -7.64 18.36 5.35
N ALA A 85 -6.53 18.45 4.60
CA ALA A 85 -5.19 18.35 5.15
C ALA A 85 -4.27 19.34 4.42
N ASP A 86 -3.30 19.89 5.15
CA ASP A 86 -2.33 20.84 4.59
C ASP A 86 -1.26 20.15 3.77
N SER A 87 -1.00 18.86 4.05
CA SER A 87 -0.03 18.06 3.33
C SER A 87 -0.68 16.78 2.80
N ALA A 88 -0.06 16.19 1.79
CA ALA A 88 -0.57 14.96 1.19
C ALA A 88 -0.32 13.75 2.10
N LEU A 89 -1.24 12.79 2.05
CA LEU A 89 -1.02 11.46 2.60
C LEU A 89 -0.03 10.73 1.70
N VAL A 90 0.86 9.97 2.30
CA VAL A 90 1.89 9.21 1.58
C VAL A 90 1.89 7.78 2.07
N ASP A 91 1.90 6.82 1.14
CA ASP A 91 2.17 5.42 1.42
C ASP A 91 3.45 5.01 0.70
N ASP A 92 4.36 4.41 1.45
CA ASP A 92 5.68 4.00 0.96
C ASP A 92 5.86 2.50 1.15
N PHE A 93 5.91 1.75 0.05
CA PHE A 93 6.20 0.32 0.07
C PHE A 93 7.69 0.10 -0.15
N ILE A 94 8.34 -0.56 0.80
CA ILE A 94 9.79 -0.82 0.77
C ILE A 94 10.00 -2.33 0.77
N ILE A 95 10.76 -2.80 -0.22
CA ILE A 95 11.04 -4.23 -0.42
C ILE A 95 12.50 -4.49 -0.14
N GLU A 96 12.76 -5.47 0.74
CA GLU A 96 14.10 -5.97 1.02
C GLU A 96 14.11 -7.47 0.79
N GLY A 97 15.00 -7.94 -0.07
CA GLY A 97 15.11 -9.36 -0.37
C GLY A 97 16.47 -9.92 -0.01
N ALA A 98 16.50 -11.15 0.51
CA ALA A 98 17.73 -11.89 0.79
C ALA A 98 17.42 -13.39 0.87
N ASP A 99 18.16 -14.20 0.14
CA ASP A 99 18.15 -15.67 0.23
C ASP A 99 16.77 -16.32 0.12
N GLY A 100 15.98 -15.90 -0.87
CA GLY A 100 14.65 -16.47 -1.12
C GLY A 100 13.57 -15.96 -0.19
N MET A 101 13.90 -14.98 0.66
CA MET A 101 12.97 -14.31 1.55
C MET A 101 12.79 -12.87 1.13
N THR A 102 11.63 -12.32 1.36
CA THR A 102 11.36 -10.91 1.11
C THR A 102 10.64 -10.30 2.30
N ILE A 103 11.10 -9.13 2.71
CA ILE A 103 10.43 -8.31 3.71
C ILE A 103 9.79 -7.15 2.96
N LEU A 104 8.48 -7.00 3.14
CA LEU A 104 7.74 -5.84 2.63
C LEU A 104 7.28 -4.99 3.79
N ARG A 105 7.67 -3.71 3.76
CA ARG A 105 7.20 -2.71 4.72
C ARG A 105 6.30 -1.70 4.02
N LEU A 106 5.22 -1.35 4.68
CA LEU A 106 4.35 -0.24 4.27
C LEU A 106 4.39 0.83 5.36
N LEU A 107 4.86 2.01 4.97
CA LEU A 107 4.91 3.16 5.87
C LEU A 107 3.92 4.21 5.37
N GLY A 108 2.85 4.43 6.15
CA GLY A 108 1.92 5.52 5.89
C GLY A 108 2.34 6.76 6.68
N SER A 109 2.24 7.92 6.07
CA SER A 109 2.63 9.18 6.70
C SER A 109 1.79 10.36 6.21
N GLY A 110 1.98 11.51 6.84
CA GLY A 110 1.30 12.75 6.45
C GLY A 110 -0.14 12.85 6.95
N ILE A 111 -0.59 11.95 7.81
CA ILE A 111 -1.95 11.98 8.34
C ILE A 111 -2.02 13.02 9.45
N PRO A 112 -2.91 14.05 9.34
CA PRO A 112 -2.98 15.08 10.36
C PRO A 112 -3.27 14.54 11.76
N GLY A 113 -2.67 15.15 12.77
CA GLY A 113 -2.93 14.85 14.18
C GLY A 113 -4.21 15.47 14.74
N ASP A 114 -4.93 16.23 13.95
CA ASP A 114 -6.21 16.85 14.28
C ASP A 114 -7.25 15.80 14.70
N PRO A 115 -8.07 16.04 15.73
CA PRO A 115 -9.13 15.11 16.14
C PRO A 115 -10.10 14.71 15.03
N ALA A 116 -10.36 15.57 14.04
CA ALA A 116 -11.20 15.21 12.88
C ALA A 116 -10.64 14.02 12.10
N TRP A 117 -9.33 13.76 12.22
CA TRP A 117 -8.65 12.66 11.56
C TRP A 117 -8.53 11.40 12.41
N ASP A 118 -9.02 11.39 13.66
CA ASP A 118 -8.87 10.20 14.53
C ASP A 118 -9.54 8.96 13.93
N ALA A 119 -10.81 9.06 13.55
CA ALA A 119 -11.52 7.94 12.94
C ALA A 119 -10.97 7.58 11.54
N PRO A 120 -10.75 8.55 10.63
CA PRO A 120 -10.09 8.25 9.36
C PRO A 120 -8.74 7.59 9.50
N PHE A 121 -7.90 8.03 10.43
CA PHE A 121 -6.59 7.42 10.69
C PHE A 121 -6.72 5.95 11.05
N MET A 122 -7.63 5.62 11.96
CA MET A 122 -7.86 4.23 12.38
C MET A 122 -8.36 3.38 11.22
N ARG A 123 -9.27 3.91 10.39
CA ARG A 123 -9.75 3.18 9.22
C ARG A 123 -8.64 2.90 8.21
N LEU A 124 -7.81 3.89 7.91
CA LEU A 124 -6.69 3.73 6.99
C LEU A 124 -5.70 2.68 7.51
N ARG A 125 -5.31 2.80 8.77
CA ARG A 125 -4.37 1.88 9.40
C ARG A 125 -4.88 0.44 9.38
N VAL A 126 -6.11 0.23 9.80
CA VAL A 126 -6.71 -1.11 9.89
C VAL A 126 -6.97 -1.70 8.50
N SER A 127 -7.43 -0.89 7.55
CA SER A 127 -7.66 -1.36 6.18
C SER A 127 -6.36 -1.83 5.52
N TRP A 128 -5.28 -1.09 5.69
CA TRP A 128 -3.98 -1.50 5.15
C TRP A 128 -3.41 -2.72 5.88
N GLU A 129 -3.60 -2.83 7.18
CA GLU A 129 -3.20 -4.02 7.93
C GLU A 129 -3.88 -5.27 7.39
N ARG A 130 -5.20 -5.19 7.16
CA ARG A 130 -5.97 -6.30 6.59
C ARG A 130 -5.54 -6.61 5.16
N ALA A 131 -5.29 -5.59 4.36
CA ALA A 131 -4.81 -5.76 2.99
C ALA A 131 -3.44 -6.45 2.97
N MET A 132 -2.52 -6.05 3.85
CA MET A 132 -1.21 -6.67 3.96
C MET A 132 -1.30 -8.16 4.37
N THR A 133 -2.26 -8.48 5.24
CA THR A 133 -2.52 -9.89 5.61
C THR A 133 -3.00 -10.69 4.40
N ARG A 134 -3.93 -10.13 3.61
CA ARG A 134 -4.39 -10.78 2.37
C ARG A 134 -3.26 -10.94 1.37
N LEU A 135 -2.38 -9.95 1.26
CA LEU A 135 -1.21 -10.01 0.38
C LEU A 135 -0.28 -11.15 0.80
N LYS A 136 -0.01 -11.28 2.09
CA LYS A 136 0.81 -12.38 2.60
C LYS A 136 0.20 -13.73 2.25
N ASP A 137 -1.09 -13.90 2.46
CA ASP A 137 -1.79 -15.15 2.12
C ASP A 137 -1.70 -15.45 0.62
N LEU A 138 -1.87 -14.43 -0.22
CA LEU A 138 -1.74 -14.57 -1.68
C LEU A 138 -0.32 -15.02 -2.07
N LEU A 139 0.70 -14.40 -1.51
CA LEU A 139 2.09 -14.71 -1.82
C LEU A 139 2.51 -16.08 -1.27
N ASP A 140 2.05 -16.44 -0.09
CA ASP A 140 2.28 -17.78 0.48
C ASP A 140 1.62 -18.85 -0.41
N GLY A 141 0.45 -18.58 -0.97
CA GLY A 141 -0.20 -19.45 -1.93
C GLY A 141 0.57 -19.61 -3.24
N GLN A 142 1.16 -18.53 -3.74
CA GLN A 142 2.02 -18.57 -4.94
C GLN A 142 3.28 -19.39 -4.70
N ARG A 143 3.89 -19.27 -3.53
CA ARG A 143 5.04 -20.07 -3.14
C ARG A 143 4.70 -21.55 -3.17
N SER A 144 3.56 -21.96 -2.59
CA SER A 144 3.11 -23.35 -2.57
C SER A 144 2.93 -23.90 -3.99
N LYS A 145 2.35 -23.10 -4.89
CA LYS A 145 2.18 -23.49 -6.31
C LYS A 145 3.52 -23.59 -7.03
N GLY A 146 4.44 -22.67 -6.77
CA GLY A 146 5.77 -22.66 -7.36
C GLY A 146 6.65 -23.79 -6.84
N ALA A 147 6.39 -24.34 -5.66
CA ALA A 147 7.12 -25.46 -5.09
C ALA A 147 6.65 -26.83 -5.63
N SER A 148 5.53 -26.88 -6.32
CA SER A 148 5.03 -28.11 -6.93
C SER A 148 5.83 -28.44 -8.18
N PRO A 149 6.36 -29.67 -8.31
CA PRO A 149 7.09 -30.08 -9.52
C PRO A 149 6.20 -30.17 -10.73
#